data_974949eed1d54c85111c2134878be3f2
#
_entry.id   974949eed1d54c85111c2134878be3f2
#
_cell.length_a   1.000
_cell.length_b   1.000
_cell.length_c   1.000
_cell.angle_alpha   90.00
_cell.angle_beta   90.00
_cell.angle_gamma   90.00
#
_symmetry.space_group_name_H-M   'P 1'
#
loop_
_entity.id
_entity.type
_entity.pdbx_description
1 polymer ?
#
loop_
_entity_poly.entity_id
_entity_poly.type
_entity_poly.pdbx_seq_one_letter_code
_entity_poly.pdbx_strand_id
1 'polypeptide(L)'
;KTALAPAPLPRGEGFCHGFREHRLMLSEANVAAVWLTLKLATITTVILLIVGTPIAWWLARTHSKWKGVIGAVVALPLVLPPTVLGFYLLMILGPHGPIGQLTQFLGWGVLPFTFAGLVVASVFYSMPFVVQPLQQAFEAIGARPLEVAATLRASPWDAFFTVVLPLAKPGFITASILGFAHTVGEFGVVLMIGGNIPEKTRVVSVQIYDHVEALEYAEAHVLAGGMLLFSFLVLLALYSRKGTSTWK
;
A
#
# COMPACT_ATOMS: atom_id res chain seq x y z
N LYS A 1 -8.44 -41.88 -62.37
CA LYS A 1 -8.11 -42.15 -60.95
C LYS A 1 -6.64 -41.75 -60.76
N THR A 2 -6.40 -40.46 -60.47
CA THR A 2 -5.09 -39.91 -60.16
C THR A 2 -5.04 -39.77 -58.67
N ALA A 3 -4.23 -40.60 -58.01
CA ALA A 3 -3.99 -40.51 -56.58
C ALA A 3 -3.11 -39.28 -56.31
N LEU A 4 -3.64 -38.31 -55.55
CA LEU A 4 -2.82 -37.22 -54.99
C LEU A 4 -1.91 -37.81 -53.90
N ALA A 5 -0.62 -37.65 -54.10
CA ALA A 5 0.37 -37.95 -53.06
C ALA A 5 0.21 -36.96 -51.90
N PRO A 6 0.30 -37.39 -50.64
CA PRO A 6 0.23 -36.48 -49.47
C PRO A 6 1.44 -35.54 -49.46
N ALA A 7 1.17 -34.26 -49.19
CA ALA A 7 2.22 -33.24 -49.03
C ALA A 7 3.17 -33.63 -47.87
N PRO A 8 4.49 -33.41 -47.99
CA PRO A 8 5.43 -33.69 -46.95
C PRO A 8 5.17 -32.76 -45.73
N LEU A 9 5.10 -33.37 -44.56
CA LEU A 9 5.03 -32.64 -43.27
C LEU A 9 6.28 -31.75 -43.16
N PRO A 10 6.15 -30.51 -42.68
CA PRO A 10 7.29 -29.66 -42.43
C PRO A 10 8.20 -30.32 -41.39
N ARG A 11 9.44 -30.53 -41.78
CA ARG A 11 10.50 -31.01 -40.87
C ARG A 11 10.60 -30.03 -39.73
N GLY A 12 10.61 -30.57 -38.51
CA GLY A 12 10.80 -29.83 -37.27
C GLY A 12 12.18 -29.17 -37.18
N GLU A 13 12.34 -28.08 -37.93
CA GLU A 13 13.47 -27.18 -37.79
C GLU A 13 12.92 -25.97 -37.03
N GLY A 14 13.32 -25.84 -35.78
CA GLY A 14 13.16 -24.56 -35.11
C GLY A 14 12.61 -24.51 -33.71
N PHE A 15 12.54 -25.65 -32.98
CA PHE A 15 12.19 -25.55 -31.55
C PHE A 15 13.39 -25.20 -30.63
N CYS A 16 14.57 -24.98 -31.20
CA CYS A 16 15.83 -24.68 -30.50
C CYS A 16 16.44 -23.31 -30.82
N HIS A 17 15.69 -22.39 -31.47
CA HIS A 17 16.17 -21.02 -31.66
C HIS A 17 15.37 -20.04 -30.82
N GLY A 18 15.82 -19.79 -29.59
CA GLY A 18 15.23 -18.74 -28.82
C GLY A 18 15.46 -18.77 -27.32
N PHE A 19 16.30 -19.64 -26.79
CA PHE A 19 16.95 -19.31 -25.53
C PHE A 19 18.03 -18.26 -25.81
N ARG A 20 17.53 -17.11 -26.33
CA ARG A 20 18.31 -15.88 -26.28
C ARG A 20 18.59 -15.69 -24.80
N GLU A 21 19.86 -15.63 -24.43
CA GLU A 21 20.34 -15.16 -23.13
C GLU A 21 19.68 -13.80 -22.83
N HIS A 22 18.41 -13.82 -22.38
CA HIS A 22 17.87 -12.74 -21.64
C HIS A 22 18.63 -12.78 -20.33
N ARG A 23 19.75 -12.02 -20.29
CA ARG A 23 20.32 -11.60 -19.02
C ARG A 23 19.13 -11.29 -18.12
N LEU A 24 19.16 -11.85 -16.92
CA LEU A 24 18.27 -11.52 -15.79
C LEU A 24 18.45 -10.04 -15.37
N MET A 25 18.53 -9.15 -16.34
CA MET A 25 18.44 -7.71 -16.14
C MET A 25 16.98 -7.39 -16.15
N LEU A 26 16.47 -6.99 -14.99
CA LEU A 26 15.17 -6.33 -14.88
C LEU A 26 15.06 -5.32 -16.03
N SER A 27 14.05 -5.43 -16.87
CA SER A 27 13.81 -4.45 -17.94
C SER A 27 13.69 -3.05 -17.32
N GLU A 28 14.02 -2.01 -18.04
CA GLU A 28 13.90 -0.62 -17.53
C GLU A 28 12.49 -0.34 -17.01
N ALA A 29 11.47 -0.89 -17.67
CA ALA A 29 10.08 -0.80 -17.24
C ALA A 29 9.84 -1.47 -15.87
N ASN A 30 10.45 -2.64 -15.63
CA ASN A 30 10.34 -3.35 -14.35
C ASN A 30 11.04 -2.59 -13.22
N VAL A 31 12.21 -2.02 -13.49
CA VAL A 31 12.93 -1.17 -12.52
C VAL A 31 12.13 0.10 -12.20
N ALA A 32 11.57 0.75 -13.22
CA ALA A 32 10.72 1.93 -13.04
C ALA A 32 9.48 1.61 -12.19
N ALA A 33 8.82 0.46 -12.43
CA ALA A 33 7.67 0.02 -11.63
C ALA A 33 8.06 -0.26 -10.16
N VAL A 34 9.20 -0.91 -9.91
CA VAL A 34 9.72 -1.13 -8.54
C VAL A 34 10.00 0.19 -7.84
N TRP A 35 10.69 1.10 -8.51
CA TRP A 35 10.99 2.42 -7.95
C TRP A 35 9.72 3.21 -7.62
N LEU A 36 8.75 3.23 -8.54
CA LEU A 36 7.48 3.91 -8.35
C LEU A 36 6.70 3.32 -7.16
N THR A 37 6.68 1.98 -7.03
CA THR A 37 6.03 1.29 -5.91
C THR A 37 6.66 1.65 -4.57
N LEU A 38 7.99 1.62 -4.47
CA LEU A 38 8.70 1.99 -3.24
C LEU A 38 8.49 3.46 -2.88
N LYS A 39 8.52 4.34 -3.87
CA LYS A 39 8.23 5.77 -3.70
C LYS A 39 6.79 5.98 -3.21
N LEU A 40 5.80 5.32 -3.84
CA LEU A 40 4.40 5.39 -3.44
C LEU A 40 4.23 4.90 -2.00
N ALA A 41 4.74 3.71 -1.68
CA ALA A 41 4.60 3.11 -0.36
C ALA A 41 5.26 3.96 0.74
N THR A 42 6.43 4.53 0.47
CA THR A 42 7.12 5.39 1.43
C THR A 42 6.32 6.67 1.71
N ILE A 43 5.91 7.39 0.66
CA ILE A 43 5.15 8.63 0.80
C ILE A 43 3.82 8.38 1.49
N THR A 44 3.08 7.34 1.06
CA THR A 44 1.80 6.95 1.67
C THR A 44 1.96 6.62 3.15
N THR A 45 2.98 5.83 3.51
CA THR A 45 3.25 5.47 4.91
C THR A 45 3.56 6.69 5.77
N VAL A 46 4.40 7.61 5.28
CA VAL A 46 4.72 8.85 6.01
C VAL A 46 3.46 9.70 6.23
N ILE A 47 2.65 9.89 5.19
CA ILE A 47 1.38 10.63 5.30
C ILE A 47 0.44 9.93 6.29
N LEU A 48 0.32 8.61 6.21
CA LEU A 48 -0.52 7.84 7.11
C LEU A 48 -0.06 7.90 8.57
N LEU A 49 1.24 7.93 8.84
CA LEU A 49 1.75 8.12 10.19
C LEU A 49 1.42 9.53 10.71
N ILE A 50 1.51 10.55 9.87
CA ILE A 50 1.20 11.94 10.26
C ILE A 50 -0.31 12.10 10.50
N VAL A 51 -1.15 11.65 9.56
CA VAL A 51 -2.62 11.81 9.62
C VAL A 51 -3.26 10.76 10.53
N GLY A 52 -2.78 9.53 10.48
CA GLY A 52 -3.31 8.40 11.25
C GLY A 52 -3.03 8.51 12.75
N THR A 53 -1.90 9.12 13.15
CA THR A 53 -1.56 9.29 14.58
C THR A 53 -2.62 10.09 15.35
N PRO A 54 -3.04 11.29 14.92
CA PRO A 54 -4.10 12.02 15.64
C PRO A 54 -5.44 11.28 15.60
N ILE A 55 -5.77 10.60 14.50
CA ILE A 55 -7.00 9.79 14.40
C ILE A 55 -6.95 8.63 15.40
N ALA A 56 -5.86 7.87 15.41
CA ALA A 56 -5.66 6.75 16.32
C ALA A 56 -5.66 7.20 17.79
N TRP A 57 -4.99 8.32 18.09
CA TRP A 57 -4.97 8.91 19.40
C TRP A 57 -6.37 9.31 19.88
N TRP A 58 -7.13 9.98 19.02
CA TRP A 58 -8.50 10.37 19.33
C TRP A 58 -9.38 9.13 19.55
N LEU A 59 -9.32 8.12 18.67
CA LEU A 59 -10.06 6.88 18.81
C LEU A 59 -9.71 6.12 20.09
N ALA A 60 -8.45 6.10 20.50
CA ALA A 60 -8.00 5.43 21.72
C ALA A 60 -8.55 6.10 23.00
N ARG A 61 -8.74 7.43 22.97
CA ARG A 61 -9.02 8.22 24.17
C ARG A 61 -10.46 8.70 24.29
N THR A 62 -11.17 8.77 23.19
CA THR A 62 -12.52 9.35 23.16
C THR A 62 -13.57 8.41 23.74
N HIS A 63 -14.52 8.99 24.49
CA HIS A 63 -15.76 8.34 24.93
C HIS A 63 -16.96 8.84 24.11
N SER A 64 -16.73 9.56 23.04
CA SER A 64 -17.77 10.10 22.17
C SER A 64 -18.59 9.01 21.48
N LYS A 65 -19.88 9.27 21.28
CA LYS A 65 -20.78 8.43 20.46
C LYS A 65 -20.30 8.26 19.01
N TRP A 66 -19.48 9.21 18.53
CA TRP A 66 -18.88 9.17 17.20
C TRP A 66 -17.72 8.19 17.06
N LYS A 67 -17.19 7.64 18.16
CA LYS A 67 -16.09 6.66 18.14
C LYS A 67 -16.39 5.49 17.20
N GLY A 68 -17.60 4.92 17.31
CA GLY A 68 -18.01 3.78 16.48
C GLY A 68 -18.09 4.13 14.99
N VAL A 69 -18.66 5.30 14.68
CA VAL A 69 -18.81 5.75 13.28
C VAL A 69 -17.45 6.01 12.62
N ILE A 70 -16.58 6.76 13.30
CA ILE A 70 -15.23 7.06 12.76
C ILE A 70 -14.39 5.78 12.68
N GLY A 71 -14.47 4.89 13.69
CA GLY A 71 -13.82 3.59 13.65
C GLY A 71 -14.30 2.73 12.46
N ALA A 72 -15.60 2.72 12.18
CA ALA A 72 -16.16 2.04 11.02
C ALA A 72 -15.67 2.63 9.69
N VAL A 73 -15.62 3.96 9.57
CA VAL A 73 -15.10 4.64 8.37
C VAL A 73 -13.62 4.29 8.15
N VAL A 74 -12.80 4.31 9.22
CA VAL A 74 -11.39 3.93 9.15
C VAL A 74 -11.22 2.45 8.74
N ALA A 75 -12.10 1.56 9.23
CA ALA A 75 -12.04 0.13 8.95
C ALA A 75 -12.70 -0.26 7.60
N LEU A 76 -13.47 0.64 6.99
CA LEU A 76 -14.25 0.37 5.77
C LEU A 76 -13.42 -0.26 4.63
N PRO A 77 -12.17 0.19 4.36
CA PRO A 77 -11.33 -0.42 3.32
C PRO A 77 -11.01 -1.91 3.54
N LEU A 78 -11.08 -2.43 4.76
CA LEU A 78 -10.83 -3.86 5.03
C LEU A 78 -11.94 -4.76 4.49
N VAL A 79 -13.15 -4.24 4.37
CA VAL A 79 -14.35 -5.02 3.99
C VAL A 79 -14.74 -4.76 2.54
N LEU A 80 -14.52 -3.55 2.05
CA LEU A 80 -14.85 -3.19 0.67
C LEU A 80 -13.91 -3.85 -0.34
N PRO A 81 -14.44 -4.42 -1.43
CA PRO A 81 -13.60 -4.81 -2.55
C PRO A 81 -12.76 -3.61 -3.06
N PRO A 82 -11.46 -3.82 -3.34
CA PRO A 82 -10.57 -2.73 -3.80
C PRO A 82 -11.09 -1.97 -5.02
N THR A 83 -11.75 -2.68 -5.94
CA THR A 83 -12.35 -2.10 -7.14
C THR A 83 -13.52 -1.16 -6.82
N VAL A 84 -14.34 -1.50 -5.80
CA VAL A 84 -15.46 -0.66 -5.37
C VAL A 84 -14.94 0.63 -4.76
N LEU A 85 -13.95 0.52 -3.86
CA LEU A 85 -13.32 1.70 -3.26
C LEU A 85 -12.66 2.57 -4.33
N GLY A 86 -11.89 1.95 -5.24
CA GLY A 86 -11.25 2.64 -6.36
C GLY A 86 -12.24 3.38 -7.25
N PHE A 87 -13.38 2.76 -7.55
CA PHE A 87 -14.45 3.38 -8.34
C PHE A 87 -15.00 4.64 -7.65
N TYR A 88 -15.37 4.55 -6.37
CA TYR A 88 -15.88 5.72 -5.64
C TYR A 88 -14.84 6.82 -5.48
N LEU A 89 -13.57 6.46 -5.23
CA LEU A 89 -12.49 7.44 -5.21
C LEU A 89 -12.30 8.10 -6.57
N LEU A 90 -12.40 7.34 -7.67
CA LEU A 90 -12.33 7.89 -9.03
C LEU A 90 -13.45 8.92 -9.27
N MET A 91 -14.68 8.63 -8.82
CA MET A 91 -15.80 9.54 -8.92
C MET A 91 -15.62 10.81 -8.08
N ILE A 92 -15.12 10.68 -6.85
CA ILE A 92 -14.92 11.80 -5.92
C ILE A 92 -13.76 12.71 -6.35
N LEU A 93 -12.65 12.11 -6.81
CA LEU A 93 -11.44 12.81 -7.24
C LEU A 93 -11.51 13.27 -8.69
N GLY A 94 -12.45 12.73 -9.47
CA GLY A 94 -12.65 13.05 -10.88
C GLY A 94 -13.13 14.49 -11.13
N PRO A 95 -13.11 14.94 -12.39
CA PRO A 95 -13.37 16.35 -12.74
C PRO A 95 -14.76 16.85 -12.33
N HIS A 96 -15.73 15.95 -12.22
CA HIS A 96 -17.10 16.27 -11.78
C HIS A 96 -17.38 15.96 -10.30
N GLY A 97 -16.40 15.36 -9.62
CA GLY A 97 -16.50 15.05 -8.19
C GLY A 97 -16.16 16.26 -7.31
N PRO A 98 -16.60 16.22 -6.03
CA PRO A 98 -16.42 17.36 -5.13
C PRO A 98 -14.95 17.72 -4.87
N ILE A 99 -14.08 16.72 -4.71
CA ILE A 99 -12.65 16.96 -4.51
C ILE A 99 -11.98 17.38 -5.83
N GLY A 100 -12.36 16.76 -6.95
CA GLY A 100 -11.82 17.12 -8.26
C GLY A 100 -12.15 18.55 -8.66
N GLN A 101 -13.36 19.04 -8.38
CA GLN A 101 -13.74 20.45 -8.58
C GLN A 101 -12.91 21.38 -7.69
N LEU A 102 -12.71 21.00 -6.42
CA LEU A 102 -11.88 21.78 -5.49
C LEU A 102 -10.42 21.87 -5.96
N THR A 103 -9.83 20.76 -6.39
CA THR A 103 -8.43 20.75 -6.86
C THR A 103 -8.26 21.53 -8.16
N GLN A 104 -9.25 21.51 -9.06
CA GLN A 104 -9.25 22.32 -10.26
C GLN A 104 -9.38 23.82 -9.92
N PHE A 105 -10.26 24.19 -8.98
CA PHE A 105 -10.40 25.56 -8.50
C PHE A 105 -9.11 26.10 -7.88
N LEU A 106 -8.37 25.23 -7.17
CA LEU A 106 -7.05 25.58 -6.59
C LEU A 106 -5.91 25.57 -7.62
N GLY A 107 -6.17 25.26 -8.89
CA GLY A 107 -5.16 25.20 -9.93
C GLY A 107 -4.26 23.96 -9.90
N TRP A 108 -4.60 22.94 -9.10
CA TRP A 108 -3.82 21.69 -8.97
C TRP A 108 -4.17 20.65 -10.06
N GLY A 109 -5.19 20.91 -10.86
CA GLY A 109 -5.65 20.00 -11.89
C GLY A 109 -6.46 18.81 -11.35
N VAL A 110 -6.59 17.75 -12.16
CA VAL A 110 -7.34 16.54 -11.83
C VAL A 110 -6.40 15.50 -11.25
N LEU A 111 -6.78 14.86 -10.13
CA LEU A 111 -5.97 13.88 -9.42
C LEU A 111 -5.94 12.50 -10.08
N PRO A 112 -7.03 11.92 -10.61
CA PRO A 112 -7.00 10.64 -11.32
C PRO A 112 -5.92 10.61 -12.41
N PHE A 113 -5.34 9.42 -12.60
CA PHE A 113 -4.27 9.17 -13.58
C PHE A 113 -2.96 9.94 -13.31
N THR A 114 -2.79 10.40 -12.08
CA THR A 114 -1.57 11.05 -11.61
C THR A 114 -0.95 10.32 -10.42
N PHE A 115 0.33 10.53 -10.16
CA PHE A 115 0.99 10.00 -8.96
C PHE A 115 0.35 10.55 -7.66
N ALA A 116 -0.07 11.82 -7.65
CA ALA A 116 -0.76 12.39 -6.50
C ALA A 116 -2.10 11.71 -6.23
N GLY A 117 -2.85 11.37 -7.28
CA GLY A 117 -4.08 10.58 -7.16
C GLY A 117 -3.83 9.19 -6.58
N LEU A 118 -2.73 8.51 -6.98
CA LEU A 118 -2.34 7.23 -6.38
C LEU A 118 -2.06 7.40 -4.88
N VAL A 119 -1.29 8.41 -4.48
CA VAL A 119 -0.98 8.67 -3.07
C VAL A 119 -2.26 8.87 -2.26
N VAL A 120 -3.19 9.70 -2.74
CA VAL A 120 -4.47 9.94 -2.05
C VAL A 120 -5.26 8.64 -1.91
N ALA A 121 -5.39 7.87 -2.98
CA ALA A 121 -6.12 6.61 -2.97
C ALA A 121 -5.49 5.58 -2.02
N SER A 122 -4.16 5.43 -2.07
CA SER A 122 -3.40 4.52 -1.19
C SER A 122 -3.48 4.95 0.28
N VAL A 123 -3.52 6.25 0.58
CA VAL A 123 -3.75 6.75 1.95
C VAL A 123 -5.11 6.28 2.48
N PHE A 124 -6.18 6.40 1.69
CA PHE A 124 -7.50 5.91 2.11
C PHE A 124 -7.53 4.40 2.27
N TYR A 125 -6.99 3.66 1.31
CA TYR A 125 -7.04 2.21 1.30
C TYR A 125 -6.17 1.56 2.37
N SER A 126 -4.98 2.11 2.63
CA SER A 126 -4.04 1.61 3.64
C SER A 126 -4.29 2.16 5.05
N MET A 127 -5.25 3.08 5.22
CA MET A 127 -5.55 3.73 6.51
C MET A 127 -5.74 2.76 7.68
N PRO A 128 -6.53 1.68 7.58
CA PRO A 128 -6.75 0.76 8.70
C PRO A 128 -5.46 0.07 9.16
N PHE A 129 -4.53 -0.20 8.24
CA PHE A 129 -3.26 -0.89 8.54
C PHE A 129 -2.29 -0.04 9.36
N VAL A 130 -2.51 1.26 9.42
CA VAL A 130 -1.74 2.19 10.25
C VAL A 130 -2.52 2.63 11.48
N VAL A 131 -3.78 3.03 11.32
CA VAL A 131 -4.57 3.57 12.43
C VAL A 131 -4.87 2.52 13.49
N GLN A 132 -5.24 1.28 13.12
CA GLN A 132 -5.59 0.26 14.10
C GLN A 132 -4.41 -0.17 14.99
N PRO A 133 -3.19 -0.47 14.48
CA PRO A 133 -2.05 -0.77 15.34
C PRO A 133 -1.65 0.39 16.25
N LEU A 134 -1.74 1.63 15.75
CA LEU A 134 -1.49 2.82 16.56
C LEU A 134 -2.54 2.98 17.67
N GLN A 135 -3.83 2.81 17.33
CA GLN A 135 -4.91 2.87 18.33
C GLN A 135 -4.70 1.83 19.44
N GLN A 136 -4.42 0.57 19.07
CA GLN A 136 -4.13 -0.51 20.03
C GLN A 136 -2.93 -0.17 20.92
N ALA A 137 -1.86 0.40 20.35
CA ALA A 137 -0.69 0.81 21.11
C ALA A 137 -1.02 1.93 22.09
N PHE A 138 -1.82 2.91 21.70
CA PHE A 138 -2.27 3.99 22.57
C PHE A 138 -3.24 3.51 23.67
N GLU A 139 -4.13 2.59 23.36
CA GLU A 139 -5.03 1.97 24.35
C GLU A 139 -4.25 1.16 25.39
N ALA A 140 -3.19 0.45 24.97
CA ALA A 140 -2.34 -0.34 25.86
C ALA A 140 -1.55 0.49 26.89
N ILE A 141 -1.26 1.76 26.60
CA ILE A 141 -0.58 2.67 27.55
C ILE A 141 -1.47 2.96 28.75
N GLY A 142 -2.78 3.01 28.59
CA GLY A 142 -3.73 3.32 29.65
C GLY A 142 -3.68 4.78 30.15
N ALA A 143 -4.29 5.05 31.30
CA ALA A 143 -4.38 6.39 31.86
C ALA A 143 -3.19 6.74 32.80
N ARG A 144 -2.68 5.75 33.54
CA ARG A 144 -1.69 5.97 34.60
C ARG A 144 -0.45 6.77 34.21
N PRO A 145 0.26 6.47 33.11
CA PRO A 145 1.44 7.26 32.74
C PRO A 145 1.14 8.74 32.47
N LEU A 146 -0.05 9.05 31.98
CA LEU A 146 -0.47 10.43 31.75
C LEU A 146 -0.91 11.14 33.01
N GLU A 147 -1.54 10.44 33.96
CA GLU A 147 -1.85 10.97 35.28
C GLU A 147 -0.57 11.34 36.03
N VAL A 148 0.45 10.48 35.98
CA VAL A 148 1.78 10.78 36.55
C VAL A 148 2.41 12.01 35.89
N ALA A 149 2.39 12.10 34.55
CA ALA A 149 2.88 13.28 33.85
C ALA A 149 2.14 14.56 34.25
N ALA A 150 0.81 14.47 34.44
CA ALA A 150 0.00 15.60 34.92
C ALA A 150 0.37 16.04 36.34
N THR A 151 0.69 15.11 37.25
CA THR A 151 1.17 15.48 38.61
C THR A 151 2.51 16.23 38.57
N LEU A 152 3.32 15.99 37.55
CA LEU A 152 4.57 16.70 37.27
C LEU A 152 4.37 18.01 36.49
N ARG A 153 3.12 18.44 36.28
CA ARG A 153 2.73 19.64 35.52
C ARG A 153 3.18 19.61 34.06
N ALA A 154 3.35 18.43 33.47
CA ALA A 154 3.64 18.32 32.03
C ALA A 154 2.44 18.82 31.20
N SER A 155 2.70 19.59 30.17
CA SER A 155 1.67 19.99 29.22
C SER A 155 1.18 18.77 28.39
N PRO A 156 -0.03 18.81 27.78
CA PRO A 156 -0.50 17.70 26.95
C PRO A 156 0.46 17.34 25.81
N TRP A 157 1.10 18.33 25.19
CA TRP A 157 2.09 18.11 24.13
C TRP A 157 3.38 17.49 24.67
N ASP A 158 3.86 17.99 25.81
CA ASP A 158 5.04 17.44 26.48
C ASP A 158 4.79 15.99 26.87
N ALA A 159 3.67 15.69 27.54
CA ALA A 159 3.28 14.33 27.90
C ALA A 159 3.16 13.41 26.65
N PHE A 160 2.66 13.92 25.52
CA PHE A 160 2.58 13.16 24.30
C PHE A 160 3.98 12.77 23.76
N PHE A 161 4.89 13.74 23.65
CA PHE A 161 6.22 13.48 23.06
C PHE A 161 7.17 12.76 24.00
N THR A 162 7.10 13.03 25.32
CA THR A 162 8.06 12.48 26.31
C THR A 162 7.58 11.16 26.91
N VAL A 163 6.28 10.91 26.97
CA VAL A 163 5.71 9.70 27.60
C VAL A 163 5.03 8.80 26.58
N VAL A 164 4.02 9.33 25.86
CA VAL A 164 3.19 8.50 24.97
C VAL A 164 3.97 7.97 23.78
N LEU A 165 4.66 8.84 23.06
CA LEU A 165 5.38 8.47 21.85
C LEU A 165 6.48 7.42 22.10
N PRO A 166 7.33 7.52 23.13
CA PRO A 166 8.28 6.46 23.48
C PRO A 166 7.61 5.13 23.85
N LEU A 167 6.53 5.16 24.62
CA LEU A 167 5.79 3.95 25.00
C LEU A 167 5.05 3.31 23.81
N ALA A 168 4.54 4.12 22.89
CA ALA A 168 3.86 3.67 21.67
C ALA A 168 4.84 3.25 20.55
N LYS A 169 6.16 3.42 20.72
CA LYS A 169 7.17 3.11 19.68
C LYS A 169 7.00 1.74 19.01
N PRO A 170 6.72 0.64 19.73
CA PRO A 170 6.46 -0.65 19.08
C PRO A 170 5.25 -0.61 18.13
N GLY A 171 4.19 0.12 18.51
CA GLY A 171 3.00 0.34 17.67
C GLY A 171 3.31 1.12 16.40
N PHE A 172 4.13 2.19 16.50
CA PHE A 172 4.58 2.95 15.33
C PHE A 172 5.39 2.10 14.36
N ILE A 173 6.28 1.24 14.86
CA ILE A 173 7.06 0.33 14.03
C ILE A 173 6.12 -0.66 13.31
N THR A 174 5.17 -1.26 14.03
CA THR A 174 4.20 -2.19 13.46
C THR A 174 3.33 -1.50 12.41
N ALA A 175 2.81 -0.32 12.71
CA ALA A 175 2.00 0.48 11.79
C ALA A 175 2.76 0.86 10.52
N SER A 176 4.03 1.28 10.66
CA SER A 176 4.89 1.60 9.52
C SER A 176 5.13 0.40 8.61
N ILE A 177 5.45 -0.76 9.18
CA ILE A 177 5.70 -1.98 8.43
C ILE A 177 4.44 -2.46 7.72
N LEU A 178 3.30 -2.50 8.43
CA LEU A 178 2.03 -2.95 7.85
C LEU A 178 1.51 -1.99 6.78
N GLY A 179 1.54 -0.69 7.01
CA GLY A 179 1.12 0.31 6.04
C GLY A 179 1.98 0.29 4.77
N PHE A 180 3.30 0.19 4.94
CA PHE A 180 4.24 0.09 3.82
C PHE A 180 4.02 -1.20 3.02
N ALA A 181 3.99 -2.36 3.68
CA ALA A 181 3.81 -3.65 3.02
C ALA A 181 2.46 -3.75 2.31
N HIS A 182 1.38 -3.23 2.91
CA HIS A 182 0.07 -3.19 2.29
C HIS A 182 0.08 -2.36 1.01
N THR A 183 0.67 -1.15 1.05
CA THR A 183 0.75 -0.27 -0.12
C THR A 183 1.62 -0.86 -1.23
N VAL A 184 2.69 -1.59 -0.90
CA VAL A 184 3.52 -2.29 -1.91
C VAL A 184 2.73 -3.38 -2.64
N GLY A 185 1.84 -4.10 -1.94
CA GLY A 185 1.01 -5.16 -2.50
C GLY A 185 -0.30 -4.68 -3.15
N GLU A 186 -0.57 -3.38 -3.14
CA GLU A 186 -1.83 -2.82 -3.62
C GLU A 186 -1.97 -2.96 -5.14
N PHE A 187 -3.14 -3.43 -5.62
CA PHE A 187 -3.42 -3.63 -7.05
C PHE A 187 -4.72 -2.93 -7.49
N GLY A 188 -5.86 -3.34 -6.95
CA GLY A 188 -7.17 -2.98 -7.49
C GLY A 188 -7.46 -1.47 -7.46
N VAL A 189 -7.18 -0.80 -6.32
CA VAL A 189 -7.38 0.65 -6.17
C VAL A 189 -6.41 1.42 -7.05
N VAL A 190 -5.13 0.99 -7.09
CA VAL A 190 -4.08 1.63 -7.92
C VAL A 190 -4.41 1.52 -9.39
N LEU A 191 -4.90 0.36 -9.86
CA LEU A 191 -5.31 0.18 -11.24
C LEU A 191 -6.47 1.12 -11.62
N MET A 192 -7.48 1.22 -10.76
CA MET A 192 -8.66 2.07 -10.99
C MET A 192 -8.31 3.57 -11.05
N ILE A 193 -7.47 4.04 -10.13
CA ILE A 193 -7.10 5.46 -10.04
C ILE A 193 -5.95 5.82 -10.96
N GLY A 194 -5.02 4.88 -11.18
CA GLY A 194 -3.79 5.11 -11.92
C GLY A 194 -3.92 4.90 -13.44
N GLY A 195 -4.82 4.01 -13.89
CA GLY A 195 -5.03 3.74 -15.32
C GLY A 195 -3.84 3.11 -16.03
N ASN A 196 -2.92 2.46 -15.29
CA ASN A 196 -1.79 1.69 -15.85
C ASN A 196 -0.87 2.49 -16.83
N ILE A 197 -0.53 3.74 -16.48
CA ILE A 197 0.33 4.57 -17.33
C ILE A 197 1.80 4.27 -17.03
N PRO A 198 2.61 3.81 -18.03
CA PRO A 198 4.03 3.55 -17.84
C PRO A 198 4.77 4.74 -17.22
N GLU A 199 5.72 4.47 -16.33
CA GLU A 199 6.57 5.44 -15.63
C GLU A 199 5.85 6.48 -14.75
N LYS A 200 4.51 6.58 -14.84
CA LYS A 200 3.72 7.56 -14.07
C LYS A 200 2.89 6.93 -12.95
N THR A 201 2.19 5.84 -13.26
CA THR A 201 1.23 5.23 -12.32
C THR A 201 1.31 3.71 -12.27
N ARG A 202 2.11 3.07 -13.15
CA ARG A 202 2.27 1.63 -13.20
C ARG A 202 3.18 1.14 -12.07
N VAL A 203 2.59 0.51 -11.05
CA VAL A 203 3.28 -0.14 -9.93
C VAL A 203 3.60 -1.60 -10.24
N VAL A 204 4.43 -2.25 -9.39
CA VAL A 204 4.86 -3.64 -9.61
C VAL A 204 3.69 -4.61 -9.71
N SER A 205 2.66 -4.49 -8.88
CA SER A 205 1.49 -5.37 -8.93
C SER A 205 0.75 -5.29 -10.27
N VAL A 206 0.65 -4.10 -10.85
CA VAL A 206 0.07 -3.87 -12.18
C VAL A 206 1.01 -4.39 -13.27
N GLN A 207 2.31 -4.18 -13.14
CA GLN A 207 3.31 -4.70 -14.09
C GLN A 207 3.32 -6.24 -14.15
N ILE A 208 3.16 -6.92 -12.99
CA ILE A 208 3.01 -8.38 -12.95
C ILE A 208 1.76 -8.80 -13.72
N TYR A 209 0.65 -8.11 -13.51
CA TYR A 209 -0.61 -8.39 -14.21
C TYR A 209 -0.46 -8.22 -15.74
N ASP A 210 0.19 -7.14 -16.19
CA ASP A 210 0.46 -6.89 -17.62
C ASP A 210 1.29 -8.01 -18.25
N HIS A 211 2.36 -8.47 -17.58
CA HIS A 211 3.17 -9.60 -18.06
C HIS A 211 2.38 -10.91 -18.16
N VAL A 212 1.45 -11.14 -17.20
CA VAL A 212 0.57 -12.32 -17.26
C VAL A 212 -0.41 -12.23 -18.43
N GLU A 213 -1.01 -11.07 -18.68
CA GLU A 213 -1.90 -10.86 -19.84
C GLU A 213 -1.15 -10.99 -21.18
N ALA A 214 0.11 -10.54 -21.21
CA ALA A 214 0.98 -10.67 -22.38
C ALA A 214 1.56 -12.09 -22.55
N LEU A 215 1.26 -13.05 -21.67
CA LEU A 215 1.81 -14.40 -21.62
C LEU A 215 3.35 -14.43 -21.40
N GLU A 216 3.93 -13.37 -20.88
CA GLU A 216 5.34 -13.22 -20.55
C GLU A 216 5.64 -13.75 -19.14
N TYR A 217 5.38 -15.03 -18.93
CA TYR A 217 5.46 -15.64 -17.59
C TYR A 217 6.85 -15.58 -16.96
N ALA A 218 7.92 -15.56 -17.73
CA ALA A 218 9.28 -15.46 -17.22
C ALA A 218 9.49 -14.12 -16.48
N GLU A 219 9.05 -13.01 -17.07
CA GLU A 219 9.11 -11.65 -16.48
C GLU A 219 8.18 -11.55 -15.25
N ALA A 220 6.95 -12.09 -15.39
CA ALA A 220 6.02 -12.14 -14.25
C ALA A 220 6.62 -12.90 -13.05
N HIS A 221 7.30 -14.03 -13.27
CA HIS A 221 7.96 -14.81 -12.22
C HIS A 221 9.07 -14.04 -11.49
N VAL A 222 9.88 -13.27 -12.20
CA VAL A 222 10.95 -12.46 -11.59
C VAL A 222 10.36 -11.43 -10.64
N LEU A 223 9.36 -10.68 -11.09
CA LEU A 223 8.72 -9.66 -10.27
C LEU A 223 7.91 -10.27 -9.11
N ALA A 224 7.11 -11.30 -9.39
CA ALA A 224 6.31 -11.99 -8.37
C ALA A 224 7.18 -12.69 -7.32
N GLY A 225 8.27 -13.33 -7.74
CA GLY A 225 9.26 -13.93 -6.83
C GLY A 225 9.94 -12.88 -5.95
N GLY A 226 10.30 -11.74 -6.52
CA GLY A 226 10.84 -10.59 -5.78
C GLY A 226 9.84 -10.07 -4.74
N MET A 227 8.56 -9.93 -5.11
CA MET A 227 7.49 -9.51 -4.19
C MET A 227 7.25 -10.54 -3.07
N LEU A 228 7.28 -11.83 -3.39
CA LEU A 228 7.14 -12.90 -2.40
C LEU A 228 8.29 -12.87 -1.38
N LEU A 229 9.52 -12.77 -1.87
CA LEU A 229 10.71 -12.67 -1.01
C LEU A 229 10.65 -11.42 -0.13
N PHE A 230 10.31 -10.27 -0.72
CA PHE A 230 10.13 -9.02 0.02
C PHE A 230 9.08 -9.16 1.13
N SER A 231 7.90 -9.69 0.82
CA SER A 231 6.81 -9.89 1.79
C SER A 231 7.23 -10.85 2.92
N PHE A 232 7.93 -11.93 2.59
CA PHE A 232 8.46 -12.87 3.57
C PHE A 232 9.46 -12.20 4.51
N LEU A 233 10.40 -11.41 3.98
CA LEU A 233 11.39 -10.70 4.79
C LEU A 233 10.76 -9.65 5.70
N VAL A 234 9.74 -8.92 5.21
CA VAL A 234 8.97 -7.96 6.01
C VAL A 234 8.26 -8.65 7.17
N LEU A 235 7.58 -9.77 6.90
CA LEU A 235 6.91 -10.55 7.94
C LEU A 235 7.92 -11.14 8.92
N LEU A 236 9.02 -11.69 8.44
CA LEU A 236 10.10 -12.21 9.29
C LEU A 236 10.64 -11.12 10.24
N ALA A 237 10.90 -9.92 9.73
CA ALA A 237 11.33 -8.78 10.54
C ALA A 237 10.29 -8.38 11.60
N LEU A 238 8.99 -8.46 11.26
CA LEU A 238 7.92 -8.14 12.19
C LEU A 238 7.79 -9.19 13.31
N TYR A 239 7.83 -10.48 12.93
CA TYR A 239 7.65 -11.58 13.89
C TYR A 239 8.88 -11.82 14.76
N SER A 240 10.10 -11.66 14.23
CA SER A 240 11.33 -11.79 15.00
C SER A 240 11.43 -10.76 16.15
N ARG A 241 10.82 -9.59 15.98
CA ARG A 241 10.78 -8.55 17.04
C ARG A 241 9.80 -8.88 18.17
N LYS A 242 8.74 -9.65 17.92
CA LYS A 242 7.79 -10.06 18.96
C LYS A 242 8.38 -11.11 19.92
N GLY A 243 9.42 -11.84 19.52
CA GLY A 243 10.06 -12.87 20.33
C GLY A 243 10.96 -12.37 21.47
N THR A 244 11.26 -11.06 21.54
CA THR A 244 12.14 -10.50 22.58
C THR A 244 11.39 -9.88 23.77
N SER A 245 10.07 -9.85 23.77
CA SER A 245 9.28 -9.51 24.96
C SER A 245 8.93 -10.78 25.75
N THR A 246 9.94 -11.51 26.20
CA THR A 246 9.78 -12.57 27.19
C THR A 246 9.31 -11.98 28.51
N TRP A 247 8.21 -12.51 28.98
CA TRP A 247 7.69 -12.41 30.31
C TRP A 247 8.81 -12.38 31.36
N LYS A 248 8.98 -11.26 32.06
CA LYS A 248 9.57 -11.19 33.40
C LYS A 248 8.61 -10.47 34.33
#